data_029d7a3aa88fa67d2ce9ab3198bc3df6
#
_entry.id   029d7a3aa88fa67d2ce9ab3198bc3df6
#
_cell.length_a   1.000
_cell.length_b   1.000
_cell.length_c   1.000
_cell.angle_alpha   90.00
_cell.angle_beta   90.00
_cell.angle_gamma   90.00
#
_symmetry.space_group_name_H-M   'P 1'
#
loop_
_entity.id
_entity.type
_entity.pdbx_description
1 polymer ?
#
loop_
_entity_poly.entity_id
_entity_poly.type
_entity_poly.pdbx_seq_one_letter_code
_entity_poly.pdbx_strand_id
1 'polypeptide(L)'
;MDKNARICIIGAGPAGTSAAMYLEKAGYENYVIYEKSGRVGGKAFSPMMKVKNAHGQWEDRTIEMGAVMGCETYFAVAECEQFGGTTHLDGPAMGRRFMKVDGTPQESSKLELLKKFIKMKKLSHLLETKYKGYDVNGHRGVSQGRYEGPCPSPKMKLQHIEGENPNLKELSMPFSEFLKRNKCEDATLVWKGPFTSFGYGYFDEIPAAYVVKYLDSFTVRQFLSTGKLWTWKNGTQSIWEGVNRHLKHPAQLNSEVTGITRKDDKVYVTVNGSVEVFDKLIVCTPLELFLNYGDPREEEKELFSKIQHKEYFTMAVRTEEGNCPDISYYFFENMTNETRGHLMVFYHRWPDAGDQPLVTFTLRNHEGMEDVPFELARDTTLKDMELCGKKVETVERIDDWYYFPHVSCKDYADGWYEKVEAMQGKDNTFYAGEVMSFGDMEETVEYSRDLVRRFFA
;
A
#
# COMPACT_ATOMS: atom_id res chain seq x y z
N MET A 1 21.45 20.63 6.74
CA MET A 1 21.98 19.59 7.64
C MET A 1 23.39 19.21 7.20
N ASP A 2 24.28 18.72 8.10
CA ASP A 2 25.62 18.27 7.70
C ASP A 2 25.55 17.09 6.74
N LYS A 3 26.15 17.23 5.55
CA LYS A 3 26.14 16.18 4.50
C LYS A 3 27.01 14.96 4.85
N ASN A 4 27.88 15.10 5.87
CA ASN A 4 28.70 14.00 6.38
C ASN A 4 27.99 13.23 7.52
N ALA A 5 26.81 13.65 7.95
CA ALA A 5 26.06 12.98 9.01
C ALA A 5 25.87 11.50 8.67
N ARG A 6 26.16 10.63 9.63
CA ARG A 6 25.94 9.18 9.50
C ARG A 6 24.47 8.86 9.80
N ILE A 7 23.76 8.30 8.82
CA ILE A 7 22.32 8.08 8.88
C ILE A 7 22.01 6.58 8.95
N CYS A 8 21.21 6.16 9.92
CA CYS A 8 20.64 4.81 9.98
C CYS A 8 19.25 4.83 9.36
N ILE A 9 18.96 3.87 8.49
CA ILE A 9 17.63 3.60 7.93
C ILE A 9 17.22 2.19 8.36
N ILE A 10 16.05 2.02 8.97
CA ILE A 10 15.54 0.71 9.39
C ILE A 10 14.41 0.28 8.47
N GLY A 11 14.59 -0.85 7.80
CA GLY A 11 13.68 -1.43 6.81
C GLY A 11 14.08 -1.11 5.38
N ALA A 12 14.14 -2.14 4.51
CA ALA A 12 14.44 -2.04 3.08
C ALA A 12 13.21 -2.32 2.19
N GLY A 13 12.04 -1.90 2.65
CA GLY A 13 10.84 -1.79 1.83
C GLY A 13 10.89 -0.56 0.91
N PRO A 14 9.77 -0.24 0.21
CA PRO A 14 9.65 0.95 -0.64
C PRO A 14 10.08 2.25 0.06
N ALA A 15 9.69 2.44 1.33
CA ALA A 15 10.05 3.63 2.10
C ALA A 15 11.55 3.78 2.32
N GLY A 16 12.21 2.73 2.83
CA GLY A 16 13.63 2.83 3.21
C GLY A 16 14.55 2.89 2.00
N THR A 17 14.30 2.08 0.97
CA THR A 17 15.10 2.10 -0.26
C THR A 17 14.95 3.42 -1.02
N SER A 18 13.73 3.97 -1.11
CA SER A 18 13.51 5.29 -1.73
C SER A 18 14.06 6.44 -0.88
N ALA A 19 13.96 6.37 0.46
CA ALA A 19 14.59 7.38 1.32
C ALA A 19 16.10 7.45 1.08
N ALA A 20 16.78 6.29 1.00
CA ALA A 20 18.20 6.24 0.66
C ALA A 20 18.50 6.83 -0.71
N MET A 21 17.71 6.50 -1.73
CA MET A 21 17.83 7.08 -3.07
C MET A 21 17.71 8.61 -3.05
N TYR A 22 16.73 9.15 -2.33
CA TYR A 22 16.56 10.60 -2.24
C TYR A 22 17.63 11.27 -1.38
N LEU A 23 18.17 10.60 -0.36
CA LEU A 23 19.35 11.06 0.37
C LEU A 23 20.56 11.20 -0.55
N GLU A 24 20.84 10.20 -1.40
CA GLU A 24 21.92 10.29 -2.39
C GLU A 24 21.70 11.45 -3.37
N LYS A 25 20.47 11.62 -3.89
CA LYS A 25 20.12 12.76 -4.74
C LYS A 25 20.30 14.11 -4.04
N ALA A 26 20.16 14.15 -2.72
CA ALA A 26 20.40 15.33 -1.88
C ALA A 26 21.87 15.49 -1.44
N GLY A 27 22.76 14.57 -1.85
CA GLY A 27 24.20 14.64 -1.56
C GLY A 27 24.64 14.02 -0.22
N TYR A 28 23.82 13.14 0.37
CA TYR A 28 24.20 12.33 1.53
C TYR A 28 24.69 10.97 1.07
N GLU A 29 25.91 10.61 1.47
CA GLU A 29 26.52 9.34 1.09
C GLU A 29 26.84 8.43 2.28
N ASN A 30 26.75 8.97 3.49
CA ASN A 30 27.09 8.23 4.71
C ASN A 30 25.84 7.70 5.40
N TYR A 31 25.24 6.65 4.82
CA TYR A 31 24.06 6.00 5.38
C TYR A 31 24.23 4.48 5.41
N VAL A 32 23.44 3.82 6.24
CA VAL A 32 23.31 2.35 6.32
C VAL A 32 21.83 1.98 6.37
N ILE A 33 21.42 0.98 5.58
CA ILE A 33 20.06 0.42 5.63
C ILE A 33 20.15 -0.96 6.28
N TYR A 34 19.40 -1.20 7.35
CA TYR A 34 19.26 -2.51 7.98
C TYR A 34 17.92 -3.14 7.63
N GLU A 35 17.94 -4.38 7.17
CA GLU A 35 16.77 -5.18 6.84
C GLU A 35 16.86 -6.56 7.52
N LYS A 36 15.83 -6.88 8.31
CA LYS A 36 15.79 -8.16 9.05
C LYS A 36 15.68 -9.39 8.17
N SER A 37 15.00 -9.25 7.02
CA SER A 37 14.78 -10.37 6.09
C SER A 37 15.95 -10.56 5.13
N GLY A 38 15.95 -11.69 4.42
CA GLY A 38 16.92 -11.99 3.35
C GLY A 38 16.62 -11.31 2.00
N ARG A 39 15.67 -10.35 1.94
CA ARG A 39 15.25 -9.67 0.71
C ARG A 39 14.88 -8.21 0.94
N VAL A 40 14.93 -7.43 -0.09
CA VAL A 40 14.34 -6.07 -0.11
C VAL A 40 12.92 -6.11 -0.66
N GLY A 41 12.19 -4.99 -0.52
CA GLY A 41 10.86 -4.80 -1.12
C GLY A 41 9.71 -4.84 -0.12
N GLY A 42 9.93 -5.30 1.13
CA GLY A 42 8.87 -5.32 2.16
C GLY A 42 7.62 -6.06 1.67
N LYS A 43 6.48 -5.36 1.62
CA LYS A 43 5.20 -5.90 1.12
C LYS A 43 5.07 -5.92 -0.41
N ALA A 44 6.01 -5.39 -1.17
CA ALA A 44 6.18 -5.72 -2.59
C ALA A 44 6.90 -7.07 -2.66
N PHE A 45 6.12 -8.13 -2.88
CA PHE A 45 6.61 -9.50 -2.82
C PHE A 45 6.12 -10.32 -4.02
N SER A 46 7.06 -10.78 -4.81
CA SER A 46 6.83 -11.43 -6.10
C SER A 46 7.62 -12.75 -6.19
N PRO A 47 7.22 -13.81 -5.46
CA PRO A 47 7.92 -15.09 -5.52
C PRO A 47 7.83 -15.73 -6.90
N MET A 48 8.84 -16.52 -7.24
CA MET A 48 8.85 -17.35 -8.44
C MET A 48 8.01 -18.60 -8.21
N MET A 49 7.09 -18.88 -9.13
CA MET A 49 6.22 -20.07 -9.12
C MET A 49 6.19 -20.72 -10.49
N LYS A 50 5.81 -22.00 -10.54
CA LYS A 50 5.69 -22.73 -11.81
C LYS A 50 4.46 -22.26 -12.58
N VAL A 51 4.68 -21.86 -13.83
CA VAL A 51 3.65 -21.42 -14.78
C VAL A 51 3.84 -22.23 -16.06
N LYS A 52 2.76 -22.73 -16.62
CA LYS A 52 2.76 -23.43 -17.89
C LYS A 52 2.52 -22.42 -19.01
N ASN A 53 3.47 -22.20 -19.87
CA ASN A 53 3.34 -21.24 -20.96
C ASN A 53 2.36 -21.71 -22.06
N ALA A 54 2.10 -20.87 -23.06
CA ALA A 54 1.20 -21.18 -24.16
C ALA A 54 1.62 -22.41 -25.03
N HIS A 55 2.90 -22.82 -24.92
CA HIS A 55 3.43 -23.99 -25.61
C HIS A 55 3.37 -25.26 -24.76
N GLY A 56 2.77 -25.18 -23.57
CA GLY A 56 2.63 -26.32 -22.66
C GLY A 56 3.89 -26.64 -21.84
N GLN A 57 4.89 -25.76 -21.84
CA GLN A 57 6.14 -25.95 -21.10
C GLN A 57 6.07 -25.26 -19.74
N TRP A 58 6.58 -25.94 -18.73
CA TRP A 58 6.70 -25.36 -17.38
C TRP A 58 7.92 -24.45 -17.28
N GLU A 59 7.71 -23.25 -16.75
CA GLU A 59 8.76 -22.27 -16.48
C GLU A 59 8.51 -21.56 -15.15
N ASP A 60 9.54 -20.92 -14.61
CA ASP A 60 9.41 -20.11 -13.40
C ASP A 60 9.04 -18.68 -13.80
N ARG A 61 7.93 -18.18 -13.27
CA ARG A 61 7.48 -16.78 -13.42
C ARG A 61 7.08 -16.20 -12.07
N THR A 62 7.18 -14.90 -11.95
CA THR A 62 6.72 -14.19 -10.74
C THR A 62 5.21 -14.21 -10.59
N ILE A 63 4.74 -14.40 -9.37
CA ILE A 63 3.35 -14.25 -8.96
C ILE A 63 3.30 -13.20 -7.86
N GLU A 64 2.42 -12.22 -7.97
CA GLU A 64 2.32 -11.14 -6.99
C GLU A 64 1.54 -11.60 -5.76
N MET A 65 2.22 -11.72 -4.63
CA MET A 65 1.61 -12.08 -3.35
C MET A 65 1.42 -10.86 -2.43
N GLY A 66 2.02 -9.73 -2.76
CA GLY A 66 1.88 -8.45 -2.06
C GLY A 66 1.33 -7.36 -2.99
N ALA A 67 2.08 -6.27 -3.20
CA ALA A 67 1.70 -5.24 -4.16
C ALA A 67 1.61 -5.83 -5.58
N VAL A 68 0.52 -5.53 -6.29
CA VAL A 68 0.16 -6.23 -7.54
C VAL A 68 0.46 -5.41 -8.79
N MET A 69 0.20 -4.08 -8.75
CA MET A 69 0.18 -3.25 -9.95
C MET A 69 0.44 -1.78 -9.64
N GLY A 70 0.68 -1.00 -10.67
CA GLY A 70 0.72 0.46 -10.64
C GLY A 70 -0.14 1.06 -11.74
N CYS A 71 -0.12 2.37 -11.89
CA CYS A 71 -0.85 3.09 -12.92
C CYS A 71 -0.11 4.37 -13.34
N GLU A 72 -0.64 5.09 -14.33
CA GLU A 72 -0.02 6.31 -14.88
C GLU A 72 0.16 7.45 -13.87
N THR A 73 -0.43 7.35 -12.69
CA THR A 73 -0.24 8.33 -11.60
C THR A 73 0.93 7.98 -10.67
N TYR A 74 1.62 6.86 -10.90
CA TYR A 74 2.76 6.39 -10.11
C TYR A 74 4.07 7.09 -10.52
N PHE A 75 4.18 8.37 -10.22
CA PHE A 75 5.30 9.21 -10.65
C PHE A 75 6.56 9.00 -9.81
N ALA A 76 6.41 8.82 -8.50
CA ALA A 76 7.55 8.58 -7.61
C ALA A 76 8.09 7.17 -7.80
N VAL A 77 7.23 6.19 -8.06
CA VAL A 77 7.65 4.84 -8.45
C VAL A 77 8.41 4.88 -9.77
N ALA A 78 7.96 5.68 -10.75
CA ALA A 78 8.69 5.87 -12.02
C ALA A 78 10.09 6.47 -11.82
N GLU A 79 10.28 7.35 -10.83
CA GLU A 79 11.62 7.83 -10.45
C GLU A 79 12.50 6.70 -9.88
N CYS A 80 11.88 5.79 -9.10
CA CYS A 80 12.56 4.59 -8.58
C CYS A 80 12.93 3.62 -9.72
N GLU A 81 12.03 3.41 -10.68
CA GLU A 81 12.31 2.61 -11.88
C GLU A 81 13.50 3.17 -12.67
N GLN A 82 13.48 4.47 -12.94
CA GLN A 82 14.58 5.13 -13.65
C GLN A 82 15.90 4.98 -12.91
N PHE A 83 15.92 5.17 -11.60
CA PHE A 83 17.12 5.03 -10.78
C PHE A 83 17.59 3.57 -10.74
N GLY A 84 16.67 2.61 -10.56
CA GLY A 84 16.95 1.19 -10.41
C GLY A 84 17.17 0.43 -11.73
N GLY A 85 16.98 1.10 -12.89
CA GLY A 85 17.10 0.47 -14.20
C GLY A 85 16.02 -0.59 -14.45
N THR A 86 14.83 -0.41 -13.88
CA THR A 86 13.65 -1.27 -14.12
C THR A 86 12.64 -0.53 -15.01
N THR A 87 11.72 -1.27 -15.59
CA THR A 87 10.69 -0.72 -16.47
C THR A 87 9.40 -1.49 -16.29
N HIS A 88 8.30 -0.77 -16.14
CA HIS A 88 6.98 -1.37 -16.18
C HIS A 88 6.59 -1.77 -17.61
N LEU A 89 5.63 -2.66 -17.70
CA LEU A 89 4.93 -3.02 -18.92
C LEU A 89 3.50 -2.49 -18.81
N ASP A 90 2.96 -2.04 -19.93
CA ASP A 90 1.50 -1.88 -20.00
C ASP A 90 0.88 -3.24 -19.72
N GLY A 91 0.14 -3.32 -18.63
CA GLY A 91 -0.60 -4.52 -18.29
C GLY A 91 -1.65 -4.81 -19.35
N PRO A 92 -2.12 -6.05 -19.47
CA PRO A 92 -3.27 -6.34 -20.30
C PRO A 92 -4.44 -5.52 -19.78
N ALA A 93 -5.33 -5.10 -20.67
CA ALA A 93 -6.60 -4.54 -20.26
C ALA A 93 -7.21 -5.50 -19.23
N MET A 94 -7.38 -5.03 -17.99
CA MET A 94 -7.85 -5.88 -16.90
C MET A 94 -9.29 -6.31 -17.21
N GLY A 95 -9.44 -7.49 -17.79
CA GLY A 95 -10.72 -8.17 -17.83
C GLY A 95 -11.19 -8.38 -16.40
N ARG A 96 -12.16 -7.56 -15.97
CA ARG A 96 -12.76 -7.67 -14.62
C ARG A 96 -14.13 -8.29 -14.77
N ARG A 97 -14.37 -9.34 -14.02
CA ARG A 97 -15.67 -9.93 -13.91
C ARG A 97 -16.22 -9.73 -12.50
N PHE A 98 -17.45 -9.24 -12.44
CA PHE A 98 -18.16 -9.12 -11.17
C PHE A 98 -19.04 -10.36 -11.00
N MET A 99 -18.91 -10.98 -9.85
CA MET A 99 -19.56 -12.26 -9.54
C MET A 99 -20.45 -12.12 -8.31
N LYS A 100 -21.51 -12.91 -8.29
CA LYS A 100 -22.26 -13.20 -7.07
C LYS A 100 -21.59 -14.35 -6.31
N VAL A 101 -21.93 -14.50 -5.04
CA VAL A 101 -21.39 -15.58 -4.20
C VAL A 101 -21.77 -16.97 -4.66
N ASP A 102 -22.81 -17.12 -5.48
CA ASP A 102 -23.22 -18.39 -6.10
C ASP A 102 -22.42 -18.73 -7.38
N GLY A 103 -21.42 -17.94 -7.72
CA GLY A 103 -20.59 -18.14 -8.91
C GLY A 103 -21.22 -17.65 -10.22
N THR A 104 -22.39 -17.02 -10.19
CA THR A 104 -23.00 -16.43 -11.38
C THR A 104 -22.52 -15.00 -11.62
N PRO A 105 -22.44 -14.54 -12.90
CA PRO A 105 -22.08 -13.15 -13.19
C PRO A 105 -23.08 -12.16 -12.58
N GLN A 106 -22.54 -11.09 -12.00
CA GLN A 106 -23.32 -9.96 -11.52
C GLN A 106 -23.55 -8.96 -12.65
N GLU A 107 -24.79 -8.84 -13.11
CA GLU A 107 -25.17 -7.85 -14.11
C GLU A 107 -25.69 -6.57 -13.46
N SER A 108 -25.38 -5.44 -14.04
CA SER A 108 -25.94 -4.13 -13.66
C SER A 108 -26.75 -3.55 -14.81
N SER A 109 -27.93 -3.04 -14.52
CA SER A 109 -28.73 -2.36 -15.52
C SER A 109 -28.10 -1.07 -16.00
N LYS A 110 -28.39 -0.65 -17.23
CA LYS A 110 -27.88 0.63 -17.79
C LYS A 110 -28.25 1.84 -16.92
N LEU A 111 -29.44 1.82 -16.30
CA LEU A 111 -29.93 2.88 -15.43
C LEU A 111 -29.12 2.96 -14.12
N GLU A 112 -28.77 1.82 -13.53
CA GLU A 112 -27.90 1.75 -12.34
C GLU A 112 -26.51 2.25 -12.65
N LEU A 113 -25.92 1.85 -13.76
CA LEU A 113 -24.61 2.33 -14.21
C LEU A 113 -24.62 3.85 -14.42
N LEU A 114 -25.68 4.41 -15.01
CA LEU A 114 -25.81 5.84 -15.19
C LEU A 114 -25.90 6.59 -13.85
N LYS A 115 -26.71 6.09 -12.90
CA LYS A 115 -26.80 6.68 -11.56
C LYS A 115 -25.44 6.67 -10.85
N LYS A 116 -24.75 5.54 -10.87
CA LYS A 116 -23.39 5.40 -10.31
C LYS A 116 -22.43 6.40 -10.94
N PHE A 117 -22.46 6.56 -12.26
CA PHE A 117 -21.59 7.51 -12.99
C PHE A 117 -21.86 8.96 -12.61
N ILE A 118 -23.13 9.38 -12.45
CA ILE A 118 -23.48 10.73 -12.02
C ILE A 118 -22.94 11.01 -10.59
N LYS A 119 -23.11 10.07 -9.66
CA LYS A 119 -22.62 10.21 -8.29
C LYS A 119 -21.09 10.22 -8.22
N MET A 120 -20.45 9.42 -9.03
CA MET A 120 -18.99 9.41 -9.18
C MET A 120 -18.46 10.74 -9.67
N LYS A 121 -19.07 11.35 -10.70
CA LYS A 121 -18.69 12.69 -11.18
C LYS A 121 -18.86 13.74 -10.08
N LYS A 122 -19.94 13.67 -9.32
CA LYS A 122 -20.17 14.58 -8.19
C LYS A 122 -19.07 14.43 -7.14
N LEU A 123 -18.72 13.21 -6.75
CA LEU A 123 -17.67 12.96 -5.78
C LEU A 123 -16.31 13.44 -6.30
N SER A 124 -15.95 13.12 -7.55
CA SER A 124 -14.71 13.62 -8.17
C SER A 124 -14.64 15.15 -8.13
N HIS A 125 -15.75 15.83 -8.43
CA HIS A 125 -15.78 17.29 -8.34
C HIS A 125 -15.55 17.82 -6.91
N LEU A 126 -16.11 17.16 -5.89
CA LEU A 126 -15.88 17.53 -4.50
C LEU A 126 -14.39 17.32 -4.10
N LEU A 127 -13.77 16.21 -4.53
CA LEU A 127 -12.35 15.94 -4.29
C LEU A 127 -11.46 16.98 -4.99
N GLU A 128 -11.83 17.42 -6.18
CA GLU A 128 -11.08 18.43 -6.95
C GLU A 128 -11.30 19.87 -6.44
N THR A 129 -12.28 20.12 -5.61
CA THR A 129 -12.64 21.46 -5.12
C THR A 129 -12.55 21.60 -3.61
N LYS A 130 -13.54 21.09 -2.88
CA LYS A 130 -13.67 21.26 -1.44
C LYS A 130 -12.53 20.59 -0.65
N TYR A 131 -12.15 19.38 -1.06
CA TYR A 131 -11.14 18.58 -0.35
C TYR A 131 -9.76 18.64 -1.02
N LYS A 132 -9.62 19.46 -2.06
CA LYS A 132 -8.37 19.60 -2.78
C LYS A 132 -7.23 20.03 -1.88
N GLY A 133 -6.15 19.28 -1.92
CA GLY A 133 -4.88 19.66 -1.34
C GLY A 133 -4.66 19.21 0.10
N TYR A 134 -5.65 18.58 0.73
CA TYR A 134 -5.50 18.01 2.06
C TYR A 134 -5.65 16.49 2.00
N ASP A 135 -4.73 15.80 2.56
CA ASP A 135 -4.63 14.35 2.61
C ASP A 135 -4.53 13.83 4.05
N VAL A 136 -4.24 12.56 4.18
CA VAL A 136 -4.22 11.86 5.46
C VAL A 136 -3.23 12.44 6.46
N ASN A 137 -2.13 13.01 6.03
CA ASN A 137 -1.06 13.57 6.88
C ASN A 137 -0.91 15.08 6.78
N GLY A 138 -1.95 15.80 6.36
CA GLY A 138 -1.92 17.25 6.24
C GLY A 138 -1.10 17.79 5.07
N HIS A 139 -0.53 16.92 4.24
CA HIS A 139 0.23 17.34 3.06
C HIS A 139 -0.71 17.72 1.93
N ARG A 140 -0.40 18.84 1.25
CA ARG A 140 -1.21 19.28 0.14
C ARG A 140 -0.99 18.38 -1.07
N GLY A 141 -2.09 17.91 -1.61
CA GLY A 141 -2.15 17.43 -2.96
C GLY A 141 -1.35 16.16 -3.21
N VAL A 142 -1.17 15.28 -2.23
CA VAL A 142 -0.47 14.03 -2.47
C VAL A 142 -1.21 13.20 -3.52
N SER A 143 -2.50 13.21 -3.61
CA SER A 143 -3.25 12.54 -4.66
C SER A 143 -3.75 13.46 -5.79
N GLN A 144 -3.24 14.66 -5.95
CA GLN A 144 -3.74 15.64 -6.95
C GLN A 144 -2.66 16.45 -7.64
N GLY A 145 -1.57 15.85 -7.99
CA GLY A 145 -0.64 16.51 -8.85
C GLY A 145 0.27 17.55 -8.20
N ARG A 146 1.13 17.15 -7.48
CA ARG A 146 2.05 17.84 -6.59
C ARG A 146 3.50 17.69 -6.98
N TYR A 147 3.76 17.08 -8.08
CA TYR A 147 5.09 16.86 -8.58
C TYR A 147 5.76 18.13 -9.07
N GLU A 148 6.97 18.37 -8.63
CA GLU A 148 7.93 19.20 -9.30
C GLU A 148 8.94 18.28 -9.99
N GLY A 149 8.92 18.16 -11.29
CA GLY A 149 9.88 17.32 -11.99
C GLY A 149 9.39 16.84 -13.34
N PRO A 150 10.06 15.87 -13.95
CA PRO A 150 9.72 15.35 -15.28
C PRO A 150 8.45 14.49 -15.28
N CYS A 151 7.42 14.97 -14.61
CA CYS A 151 6.12 14.35 -14.59
C CYS A 151 5.35 14.72 -15.86
N PRO A 152 4.50 13.81 -16.39
CA PRO A 152 3.65 14.11 -17.54
C PRO A 152 2.70 15.30 -17.32
N SER A 153 2.40 15.62 -16.06
CA SER A 153 1.61 16.79 -15.71
C SER A 153 2.47 17.84 -15.02
N PRO A 154 2.81 18.94 -15.66
CA PRO A 154 3.66 20.00 -15.08
C PRO A 154 2.98 20.78 -13.94
N LYS A 155 1.75 20.44 -13.60
CA LYS A 155 0.99 21.09 -12.52
C LYS A 155 1.13 20.39 -11.18
N MET A 156 1.83 19.28 -11.13
CA MET A 156 1.96 18.46 -9.95
C MET A 156 3.10 18.93 -9.06
N LYS A 157 2.77 19.41 -7.88
CA LYS A 157 3.74 19.90 -6.90
C LYS A 157 3.46 19.24 -5.57
N LEU A 158 4.45 18.58 -5.01
CA LEU A 158 4.41 18.19 -3.62
C LEU A 158 4.57 19.44 -2.76
N GLN A 159 3.63 19.69 -1.86
CA GLN A 159 3.68 20.80 -0.92
C GLN A 159 3.26 20.30 0.45
N HIS A 160 4.12 20.49 1.41
CA HIS A 160 3.75 20.35 2.82
C HIS A 160 2.92 21.57 3.23
N ILE A 161 1.84 21.35 4.00
CA ILE A 161 1.02 22.41 4.58
C ILE A 161 1.24 22.42 6.08
N GLU A 162 1.69 23.56 6.58
CA GLU A 162 1.75 23.80 8.01
C GLU A 162 0.39 24.23 8.53
N GLY A 163 0.04 23.80 9.75
CA GLY A 163 -1.18 24.15 10.43
C GLY A 163 -2.29 23.08 10.32
N GLU A 164 -3.46 23.40 10.87
CA GLU A 164 -4.56 22.46 10.93
C GLU A 164 -5.20 22.22 9.55
N ASN A 165 -5.58 20.97 9.30
CA ASN A 165 -6.37 20.60 8.15
C ASN A 165 -7.83 21.08 8.34
N PRO A 166 -8.33 22.05 7.55
CA PRO A 166 -9.67 22.59 7.71
C PRO A 166 -10.79 21.56 7.43
N ASN A 167 -10.45 20.46 6.76
CA ASN A 167 -11.37 19.37 6.45
C ASN A 167 -11.24 18.18 7.41
N LEU A 168 -10.40 18.29 8.45
CA LEU A 168 -10.11 17.20 9.38
C LEU A 168 -11.37 16.49 9.89
N LYS A 169 -12.35 17.25 10.35
CA LYS A 169 -13.61 16.72 10.89
C LYS A 169 -14.43 15.91 9.88
N GLU A 170 -14.40 16.29 8.60
CA GLU A 170 -15.14 15.56 7.55
C GLU A 170 -14.36 14.38 7.03
N LEU A 171 -13.05 14.52 6.92
CA LEU A 171 -12.15 13.46 6.44
C LEU A 171 -11.90 12.36 7.49
N SER A 172 -12.14 12.65 8.77
CA SER A 172 -11.99 11.68 9.85
C SER A 172 -13.20 10.75 10.04
N MET A 173 -14.37 11.08 9.45
CA MET A 173 -15.53 10.19 9.58
C MET A 173 -15.38 8.93 8.73
N PRO A 174 -16.09 7.83 9.04
CA PRO A 174 -16.14 6.65 8.18
C PRO A 174 -16.52 7.02 6.75
N PHE A 175 -15.89 6.39 5.75
CA PHE A 175 -16.14 6.75 4.36
C PHE A 175 -17.59 6.57 3.92
N SER A 176 -18.31 5.59 4.47
CA SER A 176 -19.75 5.41 4.25
C SER A 176 -20.57 6.61 4.70
N GLU A 177 -20.26 7.19 5.86
CA GLU A 177 -20.89 8.42 6.36
C GLU A 177 -20.52 9.64 5.52
N PHE A 178 -19.25 9.73 5.12
CA PHE A 178 -18.77 10.77 4.21
C PHE A 178 -19.54 10.77 2.89
N LEU A 179 -19.75 9.59 2.28
CA LEU A 179 -20.54 9.44 1.07
C LEU A 179 -22.01 9.85 1.29
N LYS A 180 -22.62 9.42 2.38
CA LYS A 180 -24.00 9.77 2.75
C LYS A 180 -24.16 11.28 2.94
N ARG A 181 -23.26 11.91 3.69
CA ARG A 181 -23.25 13.36 3.91
C ARG A 181 -23.16 14.14 2.61
N ASN A 182 -22.37 13.65 1.67
CA ASN A 182 -22.20 14.26 0.35
C ASN A 182 -23.22 13.78 -0.70
N LYS A 183 -24.21 12.94 -0.32
CA LYS A 183 -25.24 12.34 -1.20
C LYS A 183 -24.61 11.63 -2.41
N CYS A 184 -23.61 10.78 -2.13
CA CYS A 184 -22.81 10.04 -3.12
C CYS A 184 -22.75 8.54 -2.82
N GLU A 185 -23.70 7.96 -2.07
CA GLU A 185 -23.71 6.57 -1.61
C GLU A 185 -23.59 5.57 -2.76
N ASP A 186 -24.23 5.85 -3.89
CA ASP A 186 -24.18 4.99 -5.08
C ASP A 186 -22.76 4.92 -5.73
N ALA A 187 -21.86 5.84 -5.34
CA ALA A 187 -20.47 5.78 -5.80
C ALA A 187 -19.67 4.65 -5.14
N THR A 188 -20.15 4.08 -4.05
CA THR A 188 -19.45 3.06 -3.24
C THR A 188 -18.85 1.93 -4.09
N LEU A 189 -19.58 1.42 -5.08
CA LEU A 189 -19.13 0.28 -5.89
C LEU A 189 -17.84 0.56 -6.68
N VAL A 190 -17.58 1.81 -7.05
CA VAL A 190 -16.39 2.19 -7.80
C VAL A 190 -15.14 2.10 -6.90
N TRP A 191 -15.29 2.50 -5.63
CA TRP A 191 -14.19 2.51 -4.66
C TRP A 191 -14.02 1.19 -3.93
N LYS A 192 -15.10 0.42 -3.77
CA LYS A 192 -15.10 -0.82 -2.98
C LYS A 192 -14.16 -1.89 -3.57
N GLY A 193 -14.18 -2.05 -4.89
CA GLY A 193 -13.29 -3.00 -5.56
C GLY A 193 -11.81 -2.71 -5.26
N PRO A 194 -11.25 -1.57 -5.70
CA PRO A 194 -9.83 -1.30 -5.51
C PRO A 194 -9.42 -1.00 -4.06
N PHE A 195 -10.35 -0.73 -3.15
CA PHE A 195 -10.03 -0.46 -1.74
C PHE A 195 -10.21 -1.69 -0.86
N THR A 196 -11.45 -2.12 -0.64
CA THR A 196 -11.74 -3.22 0.29
C THR A 196 -11.12 -4.54 -0.17
N SER A 197 -11.20 -4.86 -1.48
CA SER A 197 -10.66 -6.12 -1.98
C SER A 197 -9.14 -6.24 -1.88
N PHE A 198 -8.44 -5.12 -1.81
CA PHE A 198 -6.99 -5.10 -1.62
C PHE A 198 -6.58 -4.95 -0.14
N GLY A 199 -7.50 -5.20 0.79
CA GLY A 199 -7.18 -5.31 2.21
C GLY A 199 -7.16 -4.00 2.99
N TYR A 200 -7.63 -2.88 2.41
CA TYR A 200 -7.62 -1.57 3.08
C TYR A 200 -8.79 -1.32 4.04
N GLY A 201 -9.59 -2.36 4.35
CA GLY A 201 -10.70 -2.28 5.29
C GLY A 201 -12.05 -1.98 4.66
N TYR A 202 -13.06 -1.84 5.52
CA TYR A 202 -14.45 -1.61 5.14
C TYR A 202 -14.82 -0.13 5.28
N PHE A 203 -15.77 0.35 4.50
CA PHE A 203 -16.11 1.76 4.44
C PHE A 203 -16.85 2.29 5.66
N ASP A 204 -17.34 1.43 6.52
CA ASP A 204 -18.03 1.77 7.77
C ASP A 204 -17.07 1.94 8.96
N GLU A 205 -15.80 1.60 8.79
CA GLU A 205 -14.77 1.72 9.82
C GLU A 205 -13.63 2.69 9.46
N ILE A 206 -13.28 2.80 8.18
CA ILE A 206 -12.08 3.52 7.73
C ILE A 206 -12.36 5.01 7.53
N PRO A 207 -11.53 5.91 8.09
CA PRO A 207 -11.59 7.34 7.81
C PRO A 207 -11.60 7.66 6.32
N ALA A 208 -12.48 8.57 5.92
CA ALA A 208 -12.62 8.98 4.52
C ALA A 208 -11.31 9.46 3.90
N ALA A 209 -10.43 10.07 4.70
CA ALA A 209 -9.13 10.54 4.26
C ALA A 209 -8.30 9.46 3.57
N TYR A 210 -8.25 8.25 4.11
CA TYR A 210 -7.49 7.16 3.51
C TYR A 210 -8.05 6.76 2.14
N VAL A 211 -9.37 6.71 2.02
CA VAL A 211 -10.01 6.31 0.76
C VAL A 211 -9.82 7.37 -0.32
N VAL A 212 -10.00 8.66 0.01
CA VAL A 212 -9.86 9.75 -0.97
C VAL A 212 -8.40 10.05 -1.33
N LYS A 213 -7.46 9.70 -0.45
CA LYS A 213 -6.03 9.80 -0.75
C LYS A 213 -5.61 8.77 -1.79
N TYR A 214 -5.94 7.52 -1.57
CA TYR A 214 -5.60 6.42 -2.48
C TYR A 214 -6.35 6.51 -3.80
N LEU A 215 -7.65 6.74 -3.74
CA LEU A 215 -8.55 6.76 -4.89
C LEU A 215 -9.03 8.19 -5.17
N ASP A 216 -8.11 9.05 -5.48
CA ASP A 216 -8.40 10.40 -5.95
C ASP A 216 -9.09 10.39 -7.33
N SER A 217 -9.48 11.56 -7.80
CA SER A 217 -10.18 11.70 -9.09
C SER A 217 -9.35 11.23 -10.29
N PHE A 218 -8.03 11.33 -10.24
CA PHE A 218 -7.14 10.85 -11.32
C PHE A 218 -7.01 9.35 -11.31
N THR A 219 -6.69 8.76 -10.17
CA THR A 219 -6.55 7.32 -10.00
C THR A 219 -7.84 6.59 -10.36
N VAL A 220 -8.99 7.11 -9.89
CA VAL A 220 -10.30 6.55 -10.26
C VAL A 220 -10.56 6.61 -11.76
N ARG A 221 -10.18 7.69 -12.44
CA ARG A 221 -10.30 7.77 -13.90
C ARG A 221 -9.47 6.73 -14.61
N GLN A 222 -8.24 6.48 -14.15
CA GLN A 222 -7.38 5.43 -14.70
C GLN A 222 -8.02 4.04 -14.53
N PHE A 223 -8.52 3.73 -13.35
CA PHE A 223 -9.22 2.47 -13.11
C PHE A 223 -10.47 2.27 -13.98
N LEU A 224 -11.15 3.35 -14.35
CA LEU A 224 -12.42 3.29 -15.11
C LEU A 224 -12.26 3.42 -16.61
N SER A 225 -11.29 4.22 -17.09
CA SER A 225 -11.25 4.63 -18.50
C SER A 225 -10.40 3.73 -19.38
N THR A 226 -9.24 3.34 -18.96
CA THR A 226 -8.28 2.64 -19.82
C THR A 226 -8.15 1.15 -19.49
N GLY A 227 -8.42 0.76 -18.25
CA GLY A 227 -8.11 -0.58 -17.76
C GLY A 227 -6.62 -0.97 -17.90
N LYS A 228 -5.78 -0.02 -18.33
CA LYS A 228 -4.34 -0.22 -18.43
C LYS A 228 -3.72 0.08 -17.08
N LEU A 229 -3.18 -0.95 -16.46
CA LEU A 229 -2.41 -0.84 -15.25
C LEU A 229 -0.98 -1.28 -15.56
N TRP A 230 -0.03 -0.71 -14.82
CA TRP A 230 1.36 -1.10 -14.96
C TRP A 230 1.61 -2.42 -14.25
N THR A 231 2.43 -3.26 -14.87
CA THR A 231 2.96 -4.48 -14.28
C THR A 231 4.46 -4.57 -14.58
N TRP A 232 5.18 -5.40 -13.85
CA TRP A 232 6.63 -5.58 -14.05
C TRP A 232 6.91 -7.03 -14.42
N LYS A 233 7.73 -7.25 -15.45
CA LYS A 233 8.04 -8.60 -15.91
C LYS A 233 8.57 -9.49 -14.79
N ASN A 234 9.41 -8.93 -13.92
CA ASN A 234 10.01 -9.63 -12.79
C ASN A 234 9.32 -9.31 -11.46
N GLY A 235 8.05 -8.87 -11.52
CA GLY A 235 7.24 -8.53 -10.36
C GLY A 235 7.53 -7.15 -9.76
N THR A 236 6.63 -6.67 -8.90
CA THR A 236 6.74 -5.39 -8.21
C THR A 236 7.98 -5.31 -7.30
N GLN A 237 8.42 -6.44 -6.74
CA GLN A 237 9.63 -6.52 -5.92
C GLN A 237 10.87 -6.08 -6.69
N SER A 238 10.93 -6.35 -8.00
CA SER A 238 12.09 -6.04 -8.84
C SER A 238 12.42 -4.54 -8.92
N ILE A 239 11.46 -3.65 -8.66
CA ILE A 239 11.69 -2.20 -8.58
C ILE A 239 12.67 -1.92 -7.45
N TRP A 240 12.38 -2.45 -6.27
CA TRP A 240 13.15 -2.21 -5.04
C TRP A 240 14.50 -2.93 -5.05
N GLU A 241 14.55 -4.11 -5.67
CA GLU A 241 15.82 -4.79 -5.97
C GLU A 241 16.70 -3.97 -6.92
N GLY A 242 16.08 -3.35 -7.91
CA GLY A 242 16.74 -2.42 -8.83
C GLY A 242 17.29 -1.21 -8.08
N VAL A 243 16.46 -0.52 -7.30
CA VAL A 243 16.89 0.62 -6.49
C VAL A 243 18.03 0.21 -5.57
N ASN A 244 17.85 -0.85 -4.78
CA ASN A 244 18.86 -1.31 -3.83
C ASN A 244 20.20 -1.63 -4.48
N ARG A 245 20.22 -2.24 -5.66
CA ARG A 245 21.43 -2.58 -6.41
C ARG A 245 22.20 -1.35 -6.91
N HIS A 246 21.49 -0.25 -7.19
CA HIS A 246 22.09 1.00 -7.68
C HIS A 246 22.44 1.99 -6.59
N LEU A 247 22.01 1.76 -5.34
CA LEU A 247 22.47 2.54 -4.19
C LEU A 247 23.99 2.35 -3.97
N LYS A 248 24.67 3.40 -3.54
CA LYS A 248 26.09 3.35 -3.15
C LYS A 248 26.33 2.36 -2.01
N HIS A 249 25.39 2.29 -1.08
CA HIS A 249 25.38 1.36 0.05
C HIS A 249 24.08 0.55 0.05
N PRO A 250 24.05 -0.60 -0.65
CA PRO A 250 22.91 -1.51 -0.61
C PRO A 250 22.54 -1.94 0.81
N ALA A 251 21.27 -2.28 1.02
CA ALA A 251 20.78 -2.72 2.32
C ALA A 251 21.53 -3.96 2.85
N GLN A 252 21.86 -3.92 4.13
CA GLN A 252 22.38 -5.06 4.86
C GLN A 252 21.21 -5.97 5.24
N LEU A 253 21.08 -7.07 4.51
CA LEU A 253 20.05 -8.08 4.73
C LEU A 253 20.39 -8.97 5.91
N ASN A 254 19.39 -9.70 6.45
CA ASN A 254 19.53 -10.54 7.65
C ASN A 254 20.15 -9.77 8.83
N SER A 255 19.80 -8.49 8.94
CA SER A 255 20.35 -7.55 9.92
C SER A 255 19.20 -6.94 10.72
N GLU A 256 18.75 -7.68 11.72
CA GLU A 256 17.68 -7.24 12.61
C GLU A 256 18.20 -6.22 13.62
N VAL A 257 17.55 -5.07 13.67
CA VAL A 257 17.77 -4.08 14.73
C VAL A 257 16.98 -4.53 15.98
N THR A 258 17.70 -4.79 17.07
CA THR A 258 17.15 -5.30 18.32
C THR A 258 17.18 -4.30 19.46
N GLY A 259 17.79 -3.13 19.26
CA GLY A 259 17.86 -2.08 20.27
C GLY A 259 18.20 -0.71 19.69
N ILE A 260 17.54 0.32 20.21
CA ILE A 260 17.88 1.73 19.93
C ILE A 260 17.94 2.48 21.25
N THR A 261 18.95 3.34 21.39
CA THR A 261 19.07 4.29 22.49
C THR A 261 19.47 5.63 21.93
N ARG A 262 18.70 6.67 22.24
CA ARG A 262 18.94 8.06 21.82
C ARG A 262 19.46 8.88 23.00
N LYS A 263 20.71 9.31 22.94
CA LYS A 263 21.35 10.10 23.98
C LYS A 263 22.53 10.87 23.43
N ASP A 264 22.94 11.92 24.12
CA ASP A 264 24.14 12.72 23.80
C ASP A 264 24.16 13.19 22.32
N ASP A 265 22.99 13.60 21.80
CA ASP A 265 22.76 14.00 20.41
C ASP A 265 23.16 12.93 19.36
N LYS A 266 23.14 11.65 19.75
CA LYS A 266 23.45 10.50 18.91
C LYS A 266 22.37 9.42 19.04
N VAL A 267 22.36 8.52 18.05
CA VAL A 267 21.52 7.33 18.01
C VAL A 267 22.41 6.10 18.06
N TYR A 268 22.25 5.27 19.07
CA TYR A 268 22.96 4.02 19.26
C TYR A 268 22.03 2.89 18.80
N VAL A 269 22.43 2.14 17.78
CA VAL A 269 21.64 1.07 17.16
C VAL A 269 22.31 -0.27 17.44
N THR A 270 21.59 -1.16 18.08
CA THR A 270 22.04 -2.55 18.28
C THR A 270 21.54 -3.42 17.12
N VAL A 271 22.47 -3.98 16.38
CA VAL A 271 22.22 -4.85 15.24
C VAL A 271 23.20 -6.02 15.27
N ASN A 272 22.71 -7.24 15.10
CA ASN A 272 23.52 -8.47 15.14
C ASN A 272 24.45 -8.58 16.35
N GLY A 273 23.98 -8.10 17.51
CA GLY A 273 24.74 -8.10 18.78
C GLY A 273 25.82 -7.03 18.94
N SER A 274 25.99 -6.16 17.95
CA SER A 274 26.93 -5.03 17.97
C SER A 274 26.21 -3.70 18.06
N VAL A 275 26.80 -2.72 18.73
CA VAL A 275 26.26 -1.35 18.82
C VAL A 275 26.99 -0.46 17.83
N GLU A 276 26.24 0.20 16.96
CA GLU A 276 26.74 1.21 16.04
C GLU A 276 26.16 2.59 16.36
N VAL A 277 26.92 3.66 16.07
CA VAL A 277 26.55 5.04 16.42
C VAL A 277 26.24 5.83 15.17
N PHE A 278 25.11 6.54 15.19
CA PHE A 278 24.62 7.36 14.08
C PHE A 278 24.27 8.77 14.55
N ASP A 279 24.26 9.69 13.60
CA ASP A 279 23.82 11.07 13.80
C ASP A 279 22.32 11.22 13.65
N LYS A 280 21.71 10.41 12.76
CA LYS A 280 20.30 10.45 12.44
C LYS A 280 19.74 9.04 12.25
N LEU A 281 18.44 8.91 12.51
CA LEU A 281 17.68 7.69 12.34
C LEU A 281 16.44 7.96 11.50
N ILE A 282 16.17 7.09 10.51
CA ILE A 282 14.92 7.05 9.75
C ILE A 282 14.28 5.68 9.99
N VAL A 283 13.12 5.66 10.64
CA VAL A 283 12.35 4.43 10.89
C VAL A 283 11.36 4.26 9.74
N CYS A 284 11.58 3.22 8.92
CA CYS A 284 10.75 2.87 7.76
C CYS A 284 10.00 1.53 7.96
N THR A 285 10.00 0.99 9.16
CA THR A 285 9.24 -0.19 9.59
C THR A 285 7.93 0.26 10.26
N PRO A 286 6.98 -0.65 10.51
CA PRO A 286 5.79 -0.32 11.29
C PRO A 286 6.15 0.34 12.62
N LEU A 287 5.58 1.54 12.88
CA LEU A 287 6.04 2.39 14.01
C LEU A 287 5.69 1.79 15.37
N GLU A 288 4.61 1.02 15.47
CA GLU A 288 4.26 0.32 16.71
C GLU A 288 5.31 -0.74 17.11
N LEU A 289 6.05 -1.28 16.13
CA LEU A 289 7.15 -2.21 16.43
C LEU A 289 8.35 -1.48 17.05
N PHE A 290 8.51 -0.19 16.78
CA PHE A 290 9.54 0.62 17.43
C PHE A 290 9.42 0.60 18.97
N LEU A 291 8.20 0.44 19.49
CA LEU A 291 7.95 0.33 20.93
C LEU A 291 8.63 -0.89 21.56
N ASN A 292 8.97 -1.91 20.78
CA ASN A 292 9.55 -3.16 21.27
C ASN A 292 11.08 -3.15 21.29
N TYR A 293 11.71 -2.37 20.40
CA TYR A 293 13.18 -2.37 20.26
C TYR A 293 13.80 -0.97 20.41
N GLY A 294 12.98 0.08 20.47
CA GLY A 294 13.43 1.45 20.70
C GLY A 294 13.47 1.84 22.17
N ASP A 295 13.83 3.10 22.41
CA ASP A 295 13.69 3.83 23.68
C ASP A 295 12.56 4.86 23.60
N PRO A 296 11.30 4.45 23.41
CA PRO A 296 10.24 5.35 23.03
C PRO A 296 9.93 6.36 24.13
N ARG A 297 9.78 7.63 23.74
CA ARG A 297 9.23 8.69 24.58
C ARG A 297 7.76 8.41 24.90
N GLU A 298 7.24 9.02 25.96
CA GLU A 298 5.81 8.87 26.31
C GLU A 298 4.88 9.28 25.17
N GLU A 299 5.22 10.32 24.43
CA GLU A 299 4.49 10.79 23.25
C GLU A 299 4.48 9.73 22.13
N GLU A 300 5.59 9.05 21.88
CA GLU A 300 5.68 7.95 20.91
C GLU A 300 4.87 6.74 21.37
N LYS A 301 4.95 6.37 22.64
CA LYS A 301 4.14 5.29 23.22
C LYS A 301 2.66 5.55 23.04
N GLU A 302 2.22 6.78 23.39
CA GLU A 302 0.82 7.18 23.26
C GLU A 302 0.34 7.10 21.80
N LEU A 303 1.12 7.60 20.85
CA LEU A 303 0.71 7.68 19.44
C LEU A 303 0.85 6.35 18.72
N PHE A 304 1.98 5.66 18.88
CA PHE A 304 2.24 4.44 18.12
C PHE A 304 1.40 3.25 18.60
N SER A 305 0.98 3.22 19.88
CA SER A 305 0.03 2.21 20.37
C SER A 305 -1.38 2.31 19.78
N LYS A 306 -1.71 3.41 19.11
CA LYS A 306 -3.01 3.62 18.45
C LYS A 306 -3.06 3.11 17.01
N ILE A 307 -1.92 2.68 16.47
CA ILE A 307 -1.85 2.15 15.12
C ILE A 307 -2.55 0.79 15.09
N GLN A 308 -3.49 0.65 14.18
CA GLN A 308 -4.26 -0.55 13.92
C GLN A 308 -3.84 -1.17 12.58
N HIS A 309 -4.15 -2.44 12.39
CA HIS A 309 -3.85 -3.18 11.16
C HIS A 309 -5.04 -3.98 10.67
N LYS A 310 -5.00 -4.32 9.42
CA LYS A 310 -5.92 -5.28 8.80
C LYS A 310 -5.27 -6.65 8.70
N GLU A 311 -6.00 -7.65 9.15
CA GLU A 311 -5.66 -9.06 9.06
C GLU A 311 -6.05 -9.56 7.65
N TYR A 312 -5.10 -9.54 6.74
CA TYR A 312 -5.30 -9.77 5.32
C TYR A 312 -4.36 -10.84 4.82
N PHE A 313 -4.88 -11.85 4.14
CA PHE A 313 -4.02 -12.88 3.56
C PHE A 313 -4.28 -13.09 2.07
N THR A 314 -3.25 -13.56 1.41
CA THR A 314 -3.27 -13.98 0.01
C THR A 314 -2.90 -15.45 -0.10
N MET A 315 -3.58 -16.19 -0.96
CA MET A 315 -3.23 -17.58 -1.27
C MET A 315 -3.00 -17.73 -2.77
N ALA A 316 -1.90 -18.37 -3.13
CA ALA A 316 -1.70 -18.87 -4.47
C ALA A 316 -2.21 -20.31 -4.53
N VAL A 317 -3.26 -20.54 -5.29
CA VAL A 317 -3.95 -21.83 -5.42
C VAL A 317 -3.93 -22.33 -6.86
N ARG A 318 -3.77 -23.63 -7.06
CA ARG A 318 -3.93 -24.25 -8.36
C ARG A 318 -5.27 -24.98 -8.44
N THR A 319 -5.96 -24.82 -9.54
CA THR A 319 -7.29 -25.39 -9.75
C THR A 319 -7.31 -26.41 -10.90
N GLU A 320 -8.23 -27.38 -10.86
CA GLU A 320 -8.40 -28.39 -11.92
C GLU A 320 -8.74 -27.75 -13.28
N GLU A 321 -9.49 -26.64 -13.27
CA GLU A 321 -9.93 -25.97 -14.50
C GLU A 321 -8.85 -25.06 -15.12
N GLY A 322 -7.70 -24.94 -14.49
CA GLY A 322 -6.61 -24.07 -14.95
C GLY A 322 -7.02 -22.59 -15.03
N ASN A 323 -6.56 -21.89 -16.09
CA ASN A 323 -6.81 -20.47 -16.27
C ASN A 323 -8.28 -20.09 -16.46
N CYS A 324 -8.59 -18.84 -16.08
CA CYS A 324 -9.87 -18.19 -16.29
C CYS A 324 -9.84 -17.26 -17.50
N PRO A 325 -10.98 -17.02 -18.20
CA PRO A 325 -10.99 -16.13 -19.37
C PRO A 325 -10.66 -14.68 -19.03
N ASP A 326 -11.11 -14.19 -17.87
CA ASP A 326 -10.83 -12.82 -17.39
C ASP A 326 -9.69 -12.83 -16.36
N ILE A 327 -8.99 -11.70 -16.21
CA ILE A 327 -7.83 -11.62 -15.32
C ILE A 327 -8.25 -11.63 -13.85
N SER A 328 -9.36 -10.97 -13.49
CA SER A 328 -9.77 -10.87 -12.10
C SER A 328 -11.29 -11.00 -11.92
N TYR A 329 -11.67 -11.61 -10.81
CA TYR A 329 -13.05 -11.93 -10.44
C TYR A 329 -13.34 -11.34 -9.07
N TYR A 330 -14.31 -10.42 -9.00
CA TYR A 330 -14.67 -9.65 -7.81
C TYR A 330 -16.01 -10.06 -7.24
N PHE A 331 -16.08 -10.30 -5.94
CA PHE A 331 -17.26 -10.71 -5.18
C PHE A 331 -17.71 -9.59 -4.25
N PHE A 332 -18.45 -8.61 -4.75
CA PHE A 332 -18.84 -7.45 -3.94
C PHE A 332 -19.72 -7.78 -2.74
N GLU A 333 -20.47 -8.88 -2.80
CA GLU A 333 -21.29 -9.38 -1.70
C GLU A 333 -20.42 -9.82 -0.51
N ASN A 334 -19.18 -10.24 -0.77
CA ASN A 334 -18.20 -10.62 0.26
C ASN A 334 -17.34 -9.45 0.77
N MET A 335 -17.59 -8.24 0.29
CA MET A 335 -16.84 -7.05 0.73
C MET A 335 -17.64 -6.22 1.74
N THR A 336 -18.20 -6.87 2.75
CA THR A 336 -18.90 -6.26 3.87
C THR A 336 -18.35 -6.79 5.20
N ASN A 337 -18.60 -6.07 6.28
CA ASN A 337 -18.17 -6.48 7.61
C ASN A 337 -18.78 -7.83 8.05
N GLU A 338 -20.02 -8.13 7.63
CA GLU A 338 -20.70 -9.38 7.96
C GLU A 338 -20.10 -10.59 7.23
N THR A 339 -19.49 -10.36 6.08
CA THR A 339 -18.89 -11.42 5.24
C THR A 339 -17.35 -11.42 5.32
N ARG A 340 -16.78 -10.83 6.39
CA ARG A 340 -15.33 -10.91 6.62
C ARG A 340 -14.87 -12.38 6.72
N GLY A 341 -13.70 -12.67 6.19
CA GLY A 341 -13.19 -14.03 6.08
C GLY A 341 -13.61 -14.78 4.80
N HIS A 342 -14.47 -14.20 3.96
CA HIS A 342 -14.83 -14.72 2.66
C HIS A 342 -13.92 -14.26 1.53
N LEU A 343 -13.91 -14.98 0.41
CA LEU A 343 -13.21 -14.63 -0.81
C LEU A 343 -13.71 -13.31 -1.38
N MET A 344 -12.85 -12.31 -1.49
CA MET A 344 -13.21 -11.02 -2.09
C MET A 344 -12.84 -10.93 -3.56
N VAL A 345 -11.66 -11.44 -3.92
CA VAL A 345 -11.14 -11.45 -5.30
C VAL A 345 -10.29 -12.69 -5.50
N PHE A 346 -10.31 -13.22 -6.70
CA PHE A 346 -9.17 -13.98 -7.20
C PHE A 346 -8.74 -13.46 -8.58
N TYR A 347 -7.45 -13.59 -8.88
CA TYR A 347 -6.89 -13.17 -10.16
C TYR A 347 -5.78 -14.11 -10.62
N HIS A 348 -5.45 -14.05 -11.91
CA HIS A 348 -4.23 -14.63 -12.44
C HIS A 348 -3.29 -13.57 -13.01
N ARG A 349 -2.00 -13.86 -12.96
CA ARG A 349 -0.96 -12.86 -13.31
C ARG A 349 -0.64 -12.82 -14.79
N TRP A 350 -0.61 -13.98 -15.45
CA TRP A 350 -0.10 -14.14 -16.82
C TRP A 350 -1.21 -14.50 -17.79
N PRO A 351 -1.68 -13.55 -18.64
CA PRO A 351 -2.78 -13.84 -19.58
C PRO A 351 -2.37 -14.80 -20.70
N ASP A 352 -1.06 -14.95 -20.95
CA ASP A 352 -0.49 -15.86 -21.95
C ASP A 352 -0.20 -17.27 -21.38
N ALA A 353 -0.45 -17.53 -20.12
CA ALA A 353 -0.20 -18.82 -19.51
C ALA A 353 -1.33 -19.82 -19.80
N GLY A 354 -0.99 -21.08 -20.04
CA GLY A 354 -1.94 -22.18 -20.13
C GLY A 354 -2.39 -22.71 -18.76
N ASP A 355 -1.53 -22.60 -17.76
CA ASP A 355 -1.80 -22.97 -16.37
C ASP A 355 -0.89 -22.19 -15.44
N GLN A 356 -1.46 -21.65 -14.35
CA GLN A 356 -0.76 -20.85 -13.34
C GLN A 356 -1.56 -20.84 -12.04
N PRO A 357 -0.93 -20.51 -10.89
CA PRO A 357 -1.69 -20.27 -9.68
C PRO A 357 -2.65 -19.10 -9.83
N LEU A 358 -3.85 -19.23 -9.28
CA LEU A 358 -4.77 -18.13 -9.01
C LEU A 358 -4.43 -17.56 -7.64
N VAL A 359 -4.42 -16.23 -7.51
CA VAL A 359 -4.18 -15.58 -6.22
C VAL A 359 -5.50 -15.08 -5.66
N THR A 360 -5.82 -15.50 -4.45
CA THR A 360 -7.03 -15.10 -3.72
C THR A 360 -6.72 -14.01 -2.71
N PHE A 361 -7.70 -13.15 -2.42
CA PHE A 361 -7.62 -12.07 -1.45
C PHE A 361 -8.75 -12.17 -0.43
N THR A 362 -8.38 -12.16 0.85
CA THR A 362 -9.33 -12.30 1.96
C THR A 362 -8.95 -11.39 3.12
N LEU A 363 -9.93 -10.67 3.64
CA LEU A 363 -9.83 -9.79 4.81
C LEU A 363 -10.68 -10.37 5.94
N ARG A 364 -10.10 -10.56 7.15
CA ARG A 364 -10.74 -11.32 8.21
C ARG A 364 -11.05 -10.55 9.50
N ASN A 365 -10.68 -9.26 9.59
CA ASN A 365 -11.01 -8.44 10.76
C ASN A 365 -11.76 -7.16 10.39
N HIS A 366 -12.44 -6.61 11.41
CA HIS A 366 -13.14 -5.33 11.34
C HIS A 366 -13.07 -4.66 12.73
N GLU A 367 -12.88 -3.34 12.78
CA GLU A 367 -12.83 -2.61 14.05
C GLU A 367 -14.11 -2.84 14.87
N GLY A 368 -13.95 -3.22 16.12
CA GLY A 368 -15.06 -3.46 17.04
C GLY A 368 -15.81 -4.78 16.86
N MET A 369 -15.32 -5.67 16.00
CA MET A 369 -15.83 -7.03 15.81
C MET A 369 -14.76 -8.06 16.13
N GLU A 370 -15.17 -9.28 16.51
CA GLU A 370 -14.24 -10.39 16.69
C GLU A 370 -13.63 -10.79 15.34
N ASP A 371 -12.31 -11.01 15.32
CA ASP A 371 -11.61 -11.45 14.13
C ASP A 371 -12.03 -12.88 13.74
N VAL A 372 -12.18 -13.13 12.45
CA VAL A 372 -12.37 -14.48 11.95
C VAL A 372 -11.06 -15.25 12.08
N PRO A 373 -11.02 -16.41 12.77
CA PRO A 373 -9.83 -17.23 12.87
C PRO A 373 -9.26 -17.56 11.48
N PHE A 374 -7.93 -17.55 11.38
CA PHE A 374 -7.24 -17.74 10.09
C PHE A 374 -7.67 -19.02 9.37
N GLU A 375 -7.69 -20.17 10.08
CA GLU A 375 -8.05 -21.45 9.50
C GLU A 375 -9.50 -21.45 8.97
N LEU A 376 -10.43 -20.81 9.70
CA LEU A 376 -11.81 -20.68 9.26
C LEU A 376 -11.93 -19.82 8.02
N ALA A 377 -11.24 -18.68 7.97
CA ALA A 377 -11.24 -17.79 6.82
C ALA A 377 -10.61 -18.46 5.59
N ARG A 378 -9.50 -19.19 5.77
CA ARG A 378 -8.86 -19.99 4.72
C ARG A 378 -9.83 -21.03 4.14
N ASP A 379 -10.43 -21.83 5.00
CA ASP A 379 -11.34 -22.90 4.57
C ASP A 379 -12.62 -22.34 3.92
N THR A 380 -13.07 -21.18 4.39
CA THR A 380 -14.19 -20.44 3.79
C THR A 380 -13.83 -19.96 2.38
N THR A 381 -12.64 -19.34 2.23
CA THR A 381 -12.14 -18.89 0.92
C THR A 381 -12.05 -20.05 -0.09
N LEU A 382 -11.56 -21.21 0.33
CA LEU A 382 -11.48 -22.40 -0.53
C LEU A 382 -12.87 -22.90 -0.95
N LYS A 383 -13.85 -22.91 -0.03
CA LYS A 383 -15.26 -23.24 -0.36
C LYS A 383 -15.87 -22.22 -1.32
N ASP A 384 -15.61 -20.94 -1.15
CA ASP A 384 -16.07 -19.89 -2.06
C ASP A 384 -15.51 -20.09 -3.47
N MET A 385 -14.24 -20.53 -3.61
CA MET A 385 -13.66 -20.93 -4.89
C MET A 385 -14.44 -22.10 -5.54
N GLU A 386 -14.75 -23.12 -4.77
CA GLU A 386 -15.54 -24.26 -5.26
C GLU A 386 -16.94 -23.86 -5.70
N LEU A 387 -17.62 -22.97 -4.97
CA LEU A 387 -18.94 -22.43 -5.35
C LEU A 387 -18.87 -21.67 -6.69
N CYS A 388 -17.74 -21.09 -7.02
CA CYS A 388 -17.49 -20.43 -8.31
C CYS A 388 -17.04 -21.40 -9.41
N GLY A 389 -17.11 -22.72 -9.19
CA GLY A 389 -16.66 -23.73 -10.14
C GLY A 389 -15.14 -23.82 -10.27
N LYS A 390 -14.39 -23.41 -9.22
CA LYS A 390 -12.93 -23.47 -9.16
C LYS A 390 -12.50 -24.47 -8.10
N LYS A 391 -12.41 -25.74 -8.49
CA LYS A 391 -11.97 -26.79 -7.59
C LYS A 391 -10.47 -26.69 -7.32
N VAL A 392 -10.11 -26.36 -6.09
CA VAL A 392 -8.71 -26.22 -5.69
C VAL A 392 -8.05 -27.57 -5.53
N GLU A 393 -6.98 -27.81 -6.28
CA GLU A 393 -6.15 -29.02 -6.16
C GLU A 393 -5.08 -28.85 -5.09
N THR A 394 -4.40 -27.70 -5.10
CA THR A 394 -3.31 -27.40 -4.15
C THR A 394 -3.27 -25.95 -3.76
N VAL A 395 -2.92 -25.70 -2.50
CA VAL A 395 -2.52 -24.39 -2.02
C VAL A 395 -0.99 -24.36 -2.05
N GLU A 396 -0.42 -23.62 -3.02
CA GLU A 396 1.03 -23.58 -3.23
C GLU A 396 1.73 -22.65 -2.26
N ARG A 397 1.04 -21.56 -1.87
CA ARG A 397 1.58 -20.56 -0.96
C ARG A 397 0.47 -19.80 -0.24
N ILE A 398 0.74 -19.41 0.99
CA ILE A 398 -0.07 -18.47 1.79
C ILE A 398 0.87 -17.43 2.37
N ASP A 399 0.48 -16.15 2.23
CA ASP A 399 1.13 -15.05 2.91
C ASP A 399 0.07 -14.33 3.75
N ASP A 400 0.23 -14.38 5.07
CA ASP A 400 -0.61 -13.68 6.05
C ASP A 400 0.06 -12.34 6.35
N TRP A 401 -0.64 -11.24 6.00
CA TRP A 401 -0.10 -9.91 6.03
C TRP A 401 -0.64 -9.13 7.22
N TYR A 402 0.25 -8.61 8.02
CA TYR A 402 -0.05 -7.52 8.94
C TYR A 402 -0.13 -6.23 8.12
N TYR A 403 -1.34 -5.91 7.66
CA TYR A 403 -1.53 -5.04 6.51
C TYR A 403 -2.18 -3.71 6.87
N PHE A 404 -1.98 -2.70 6.01
CA PHE A 404 -2.61 -1.39 6.12
C PHE A 404 -2.55 -0.80 7.53
N PRO A 405 -1.39 -0.32 8.00
CA PRO A 405 -1.30 0.43 9.24
C PRO A 405 -2.09 1.73 9.11
N HIS A 406 -3.03 1.96 10.02
CA HIS A 406 -3.91 3.11 10.03
C HIS A 406 -4.30 3.46 11.47
N VAL A 407 -4.99 4.58 11.66
CA VAL A 407 -5.58 4.95 12.94
C VAL A 407 -7.09 5.03 12.84
N SER A 408 -7.78 4.86 13.98
CA SER A 408 -9.24 4.95 14.05
C SER A 408 -9.76 6.32 13.59
N CYS A 409 -11.05 6.40 13.26
CA CYS A 409 -11.72 7.67 12.96
C CYS A 409 -11.55 8.69 14.09
N LYS A 410 -11.59 8.23 15.35
CA LYS A 410 -11.40 9.07 16.52
C LYS A 410 -9.98 9.63 16.61
N ASP A 411 -8.96 8.77 16.50
CA ASP A 411 -7.56 9.18 16.61
C ASP A 411 -7.15 10.09 15.45
N TYR A 412 -7.69 9.82 14.24
CA TYR A 412 -7.54 10.72 13.11
C TYR A 412 -8.10 12.11 13.41
N ALA A 413 -9.34 12.18 13.93
CA ALA A 413 -10.01 13.44 14.30
C ALA A 413 -9.28 14.18 15.44
N ASP A 414 -8.63 13.45 16.33
CA ASP A 414 -7.83 13.99 17.45
C ASP A 414 -6.45 14.50 16.98
N GLY A 415 -6.18 14.51 15.67
CA GLY A 415 -4.95 15.07 15.08
C GLY A 415 -3.73 14.17 15.23
N TRP A 416 -3.89 12.86 15.11
CA TRP A 416 -2.78 11.91 15.22
C TRP A 416 -1.63 12.22 14.25
N TYR A 417 -1.94 12.52 12.99
CA TYR A 417 -0.92 12.80 11.97
C TYR A 417 -0.17 14.09 12.26
N GLU A 418 -0.86 15.14 12.65
CA GLU A 418 -0.24 16.42 13.03
C GLU A 418 0.70 16.25 14.22
N LYS A 419 0.33 15.42 15.20
CA LYS A 419 1.17 15.13 16.36
C LYS A 419 2.42 14.34 15.97
N VAL A 420 2.30 13.31 15.12
CA VAL A 420 3.46 12.54 14.66
C VAL A 420 4.38 13.39 13.77
N GLU A 421 3.81 14.22 12.88
CA GLU A 421 4.60 15.17 12.06
C GLU A 421 5.39 16.16 12.94
N ALA A 422 4.79 16.63 14.04
CA ALA A 422 5.49 17.51 14.99
C ALA A 422 6.65 16.82 15.74
N MET A 423 6.73 15.51 15.70
CA MET A 423 7.85 14.75 16.26
C MET A 423 9.01 14.54 15.28
N GLN A 424 8.84 14.83 13.98
CA GLN A 424 9.89 14.62 12.99
C GLN A 424 11.17 15.40 13.37
N GLY A 425 12.28 14.69 13.45
CA GLY A 425 13.59 15.23 13.82
C GLY A 425 13.87 15.35 15.31
N LYS A 426 12.90 15.16 16.20
CA LYS A 426 13.15 15.12 17.65
C LYS A 426 14.07 13.94 17.97
N ASP A 427 15.07 14.17 18.81
CA ASP A 427 16.12 13.20 19.17
C ASP A 427 16.74 12.52 17.93
N ASN A 428 16.95 13.32 16.88
CA ASN A 428 17.56 12.88 15.62
C ASN A 428 16.80 11.78 14.89
N THR A 429 15.50 11.57 15.20
CA THR A 429 14.68 10.47 14.67
C THR A 429 13.60 11.00 13.74
N PHE A 430 13.46 10.31 12.61
CA PHE A 430 12.47 10.59 11.58
C PHE A 430 11.65 9.33 11.31
N TYR A 431 10.36 9.48 11.00
CA TYR A 431 9.42 8.40 10.77
C TYR A 431 8.93 8.44 9.34
N ALA A 432 8.96 7.30 8.68
CA ALA A 432 8.47 7.12 7.32
C ALA A 432 7.71 5.78 7.21
N GLY A 433 7.31 5.41 6.02
CA GLY A 433 6.60 4.16 5.78
C GLY A 433 5.09 4.33 5.60
N GLU A 434 4.41 3.23 5.50
CA GLU A 434 3.00 3.18 5.10
C GLU A 434 2.07 4.04 5.95
N VAL A 435 2.20 3.98 7.28
CA VAL A 435 1.32 4.72 8.18
C VAL A 435 1.46 6.23 8.00
N MET A 436 2.65 6.72 7.64
CA MET A 436 2.89 8.15 7.44
C MET A 436 2.34 8.70 6.12
N SER A 437 1.92 7.83 5.22
CA SER A 437 1.41 8.21 3.91
C SER A 437 0.08 7.52 3.60
N PHE A 438 0.15 6.41 2.97
CA PHE A 438 -0.87 5.41 2.69
C PHE A 438 -0.14 4.11 2.32
N GLY A 439 -0.84 2.98 2.42
CA GLY A 439 -0.27 1.65 2.23
C GLY A 439 -0.09 1.23 0.78
N ASP A 440 0.19 2.12 -0.15
CA ASP A 440 0.61 1.77 -1.51
C ASP A 440 2.05 2.21 -1.81
N MET A 441 2.56 1.80 -2.96
CA MET A 441 3.95 2.07 -3.33
C MET A 441 4.18 3.54 -3.65
N GLU A 442 3.28 4.20 -4.35
CA GLU A 442 3.43 5.58 -4.80
C GLU A 442 3.46 6.55 -3.61
N GLU A 443 2.44 6.47 -2.76
CA GLU A 443 2.29 7.35 -1.61
C GLU A 443 3.44 7.17 -0.61
N THR A 444 3.88 5.92 -0.43
CA THR A 444 5.02 5.59 0.44
C THR A 444 6.33 6.23 -0.06
N VAL A 445 6.58 6.16 -1.37
CA VAL A 445 7.78 6.77 -1.98
C VAL A 445 7.70 8.29 -1.99
N GLU A 446 6.52 8.85 -2.30
CA GLU A 446 6.29 10.30 -2.24
C GLU A 446 6.59 10.86 -0.85
N TYR A 447 6.12 10.18 0.20
CA TYR A 447 6.38 10.61 1.56
C TYR A 447 7.88 10.59 1.90
N SER A 448 8.59 9.53 1.50
CA SER A 448 10.05 9.44 1.70
C SER A 448 10.79 10.57 1.00
N ARG A 449 10.37 10.93 -0.22
CA ARG A 449 10.90 12.08 -0.96
C ARG A 449 10.64 13.40 -0.23
N ASP A 450 9.41 13.61 0.23
CA ASP A 450 9.03 14.81 0.97
C ASP A 450 9.80 14.93 2.28
N LEU A 451 9.93 13.84 3.04
CA LEU A 451 10.72 13.80 4.26
C LEU A 451 12.17 14.26 4.02
N VAL A 452 12.81 13.72 2.99
CA VAL A 452 14.19 14.11 2.66
C VAL A 452 14.26 15.57 2.23
N ARG A 453 13.32 16.05 1.44
CA ARG A 453 13.26 17.48 1.01
C ARG A 453 13.07 18.43 2.19
N ARG A 454 12.24 18.09 3.16
CA ARG A 454 11.97 18.94 4.33
C ARG A 454 13.11 19.00 5.33
N PHE A 455 13.78 17.90 5.55
CA PHE A 455 14.68 17.77 6.69
C PHE A 455 16.15 17.56 6.31
N PHE A 456 16.45 17.16 5.09
CA PHE A 456 17.80 16.84 4.63
C PHE A 456 18.26 17.68 3.42
N ALA A 457 17.37 18.34 2.70
CA ALA A 457 17.75 19.17 1.55
C ALA A 457 18.34 20.53 1.95
#